data_2650ee4ea6f1fd310a84877cb18805d8
#
_entry.id   2650ee4ea6f1fd310a84877cb18805d8
#
_cell.length_a   1.000
_cell.length_b   1.000
_cell.length_c   1.000
_cell.angle_alpha   90.00
_cell.angle_beta   90.00
_cell.angle_gamma   90.00
#
_symmetry.space_group_name_H-M   'P 1'
#
loop_
_entity.id
_entity.type
_entity.pdbx_description
1 polymer ?
#
loop_
_entity_poly.entity_id
_entity_poly.type
_entity_poly.pdbx_seq_one_letter_code
_entity_poly.pdbx_strand_id
1 'polypeptide(L)'
;MNKIIVTGNLTKDMEVEITSNDKIHGKLSIANNVGYGENQKTNFLMCDLYGQRVDTLSKYLVKGAKVLINGQLNVTNIEKEDGWKTYINVYVEDIEILKFAEEPTEEKSNKTTKTYKNYKRK
;
A
#
# COMPACT_ATOMS: atom_id res chain seq x y z
N MET A 1 -8.08 -12.83 -18.43
CA MET A 1 -7.28 -11.64 -18.09
C MET A 1 -7.70 -11.09 -16.73
N ASN A 2 -6.72 -10.77 -15.92
CA ASN A 2 -6.98 -10.19 -14.59
C ASN A 2 -6.06 -8.99 -14.44
N LYS A 3 -6.63 -7.81 -14.56
CA LYS A 3 -5.85 -6.57 -14.57
C LYS A 3 -6.62 -5.47 -13.87
N ILE A 4 -5.97 -4.82 -12.92
CA ILE A 4 -6.54 -3.65 -12.28
C ILE A 4 -5.50 -2.53 -12.30
N ILE A 5 -5.95 -1.34 -12.65
CA ILE A 5 -5.13 -0.14 -12.62
C ILE A 5 -5.87 0.87 -11.76
N VAL A 6 -5.23 1.32 -10.71
CA VAL A 6 -5.90 2.18 -9.75
C VAL A 6 -4.91 3.19 -9.17
N THR A 7 -5.41 4.38 -8.87
CA THR A 7 -4.63 5.38 -8.16
C THR A 7 -5.19 5.54 -6.75
N GLY A 8 -4.36 5.99 -5.84
CA GLY A 8 -4.84 6.25 -4.50
C GLY A 8 -3.75 6.84 -3.64
N ASN A 9 -4.16 7.32 -2.48
CA ASN A 9 -3.25 7.86 -1.49
C ASN A 9 -3.05 6.85 -0.38
N LEU A 10 -1.81 6.69 0.07
CA LEU A 10 -1.55 5.80 1.19
C LEU A 10 -2.20 6.35 2.45
N THR A 11 -2.94 5.50 3.14
CA THR A 11 -3.63 5.90 4.38
C THR A 11 -2.71 5.77 5.58
N LYS A 12 -1.63 5.03 5.43
CA LYS A 12 -0.60 4.86 6.46
C LYS A 12 0.69 4.42 5.79
N ASP A 13 1.76 4.44 6.54
CA ASP A 13 3.05 3.98 6.02
C ASP A 13 2.95 2.50 5.64
N MET A 14 3.67 2.10 4.59
CA MET A 14 3.71 0.72 4.19
C MET A 14 4.20 -0.15 5.35
N GLU A 15 3.48 -1.24 5.61
CA GLU A 15 3.89 -2.19 6.62
C GLU A 15 4.77 -3.23 5.95
N VAL A 16 5.95 -3.46 6.52
CA VAL A 16 6.92 -4.39 5.94
C VAL A 16 7.11 -5.57 6.86
N GLU A 17 7.07 -6.75 6.27
CA GLU A 17 7.35 -7.98 7.02
C GLU A 17 8.20 -8.90 6.17
N ILE A 18 8.93 -9.77 6.84
CA ILE A 18 9.76 -10.77 6.17
C ILE A 18 9.09 -12.11 6.39
N THR A 19 8.77 -12.79 5.29
CA THR A 19 8.07 -14.07 5.36
C THR A 19 9.05 -15.17 5.81
N SER A 20 8.49 -16.34 6.10
CA SER A 20 9.28 -17.49 6.54
C SER A 20 10.31 -17.96 5.53
N ASN A 21 10.16 -17.55 4.26
CA ASN A 21 11.09 -17.89 3.19
C ASN A 21 12.05 -16.76 2.88
N ASP A 22 12.22 -15.83 3.82
CA ASP A 22 13.08 -14.66 3.67
C ASP A 22 12.66 -13.73 2.55
N LYS A 23 11.41 -13.79 2.16
CA LYS A 23 10.86 -12.86 1.17
C LYS A 23 10.35 -11.62 1.85
N ILE A 24 10.60 -10.48 1.24
CA ILE A 24 10.14 -9.21 1.77
C ILE A 24 8.76 -8.91 1.22
N HIS A 25 7.83 -8.60 2.12
CA HIS A 25 6.46 -8.32 1.77
C HIS A 25 6.05 -6.96 2.32
N GLY A 26 5.52 -6.09 1.47
CA GLY A 26 5.00 -4.80 1.87
C GLY A 26 3.49 -4.76 1.72
N LYS A 27 2.80 -4.30 2.74
CA LYS A 27 1.36 -4.12 2.70
C LYS A 27 1.04 -2.64 2.59
N LEU A 28 0.27 -2.30 1.58
CA LEU A 28 -0.14 -0.93 1.32
C LEU A 28 -1.65 -0.82 1.50
N SER A 29 -2.06 0.23 2.20
CA SER A 29 -3.48 0.56 2.32
C SER A 29 -3.69 1.88 1.59
N ILE A 30 -4.50 1.85 0.52
CA ILE A 30 -4.73 3.06 -0.27
C ILE A 30 -6.19 3.46 -0.27
N ALA A 31 -6.41 4.76 -0.37
CA ALA A 31 -7.73 5.35 -0.52
C ALA A 31 -7.85 5.83 -1.96
N ASN A 32 -8.72 5.18 -2.70
CA ASN A 32 -9.01 5.51 -4.08
C ASN A 32 -10.29 6.34 -4.12
N ASN A 33 -10.17 7.60 -4.51
CA ASN A 33 -11.31 8.51 -4.54
C ASN A 33 -11.82 8.67 -5.96
N VAL A 34 -13.11 8.43 -6.15
CA VAL A 34 -13.75 8.58 -7.46
C VAL A 34 -14.98 9.47 -7.33
N GLY A 35 -15.30 10.17 -8.41
CA GLY A 35 -16.46 11.04 -8.45
C GLY A 35 -16.16 12.45 -7.96
N TYR A 36 -17.17 13.28 -7.94
CA TYR A 36 -17.06 14.69 -7.56
C TYR A 36 -18.16 15.10 -6.62
N GLY A 37 -17.83 16.05 -5.75
CA GLY A 37 -18.82 16.66 -4.87
C GLY A 37 -19.54 15.65 -4.01
N GLU A 38 -20.87 15.74 -4.00
CA GLU A 38 -21.69 14.86 -3.20
C GLU A 38 -21.66 13.40 -3.64
N ASN A 39 -21.24 13.16 -4.88
CA ASN A 39 -21.18 11.81 -5.43
C ASN A 39 -19.79 11.18 -5.27
N GLN A 40 -18.93 11.83 -4.53
CA GLN A 40 -17.60 11.30 -4.30
C GLN A 40 -17.67 10.04 -3.44
N LYS A 41 -16.90 9.04 -3.85
CA LYS A 41 -16.84 7.77 -3.15
C LYS A 41 -15.40 7.39 -2.93
N THR A 42 -15.10 6.81 -1.78
CA THR A 42 -13.76 6.34 -1.47
C THR A 42 -13.76 4.82 -1.37
N ASN A 43 -12.89 4.20 -2.13
CA ASN A 43 -12.65 2.78 -2.04
C ASN A 43 -11.35 2.56 -1.30
N PHE A 44 -11.38 1.72 -0.26
CA PHE A 44 -10.18 1.38 0.48
C PHE A 44 -9.67 0.04 0.00
N LEU A 45 -8.44 0.00 -0.46
CA LEU A 45 -7.87 -1.20 -1.05
C LEU A 45 -6.58 -1.59 -0.33
N MET A 46 -6.45 -2.89 -0.12
CA MET A 46 -5.20 -3.44 0.40
C MET A 46 -4.39 -3.96 -0.77
N CYS A 47 -3.12 -3.61 -0.82
CA CYS A 47 -2.25 -4.00 -1.91
C CYS A 47 -1.02 -4.68 -1.36
N ASP A 48 -0.57 -5.72 -2.06
CA ASP A 48 0.59 -6.50 -1.65
C ASP A 48 1.74 -6.29 -2.63
N LEU A 49 2.87 -5.85 -2.10
CA LEU A 49 4.09 -5.64 -2.88
C LEU A 49 5.14 -6.61 -2.36
N TYR A 50 5.84 -7.28 -3.27
CA TYR A 50 6.84 -8.28 -2.91
C TYR A 50 8.20 -7.97 -3.50
N GLY A 51 9.23 -8.41 -2.80
CA GLY A 51 10.58 -8.42 -3.33
C GLY A 51 11.39 -7.17 -3.02
N GLN A 52 12.42 -6.98 -3.80
CA GLN A 52 13.41 -5.91 -3.60
C GLN A 52 12.78 -4.52 -3.60
N ARG A 53 11.70 -4.34 -4.35
CA ARG A 53 11.03 -3.04 -4.44
C ARG A 53 10.48 -2.57 -3.09
N VAL A 54 10.15 -3.51 -2.21
CA VAL A 54 9.66 -3.15 -0.88
C VAL A 54 10.73 -2.34 -0.16
N ASP A 55 11.96 -2.84 -0.18
CA ASP A 55 13.06 -2.16 0.46
C ASP A 55 13.39 -0.84 -0.23
N THR A 56 13.48 -0.87 -1.56
CA THR A 56 13.86 0.30 -2.34
C THR A 56 12.87 1.45 -2.18
N LEU A 57 11.59 1.14 -2.12
CA LEU A 57 10.53 2.16 -2.10
C LEU A 57 10.03 2.51 -0.70
N SER A 58 10.52 1.84 0.33
CA SER A 58 9.96 1.99 1.68
C SER A 58 9.95 3.43 2.19
N LYS A 59 10.97 4.20 1.86
CA LYS A 59 11.02 5.58 2.35
C LYS A 59 10.04 6.51 1.64
N TYR A 60 9.55 6.09 0.48
CA TYR A 60 8.60 6.89 -0.29
C TYR A 60 7.15 6.45 -0.09
N LEU A 61 6.96 5.20 0.28
CA LEU A 61 5.60 4.65 0.45
C LEU A 61 5.12 4.87 1.87
N VAL A 62 4.89 6.13 2.18
CA VAL A 62 4.47 6.57 3.51
C VAL A 62 3.12 7.26 3.40
N LYS A 63 2.47 7.43 4.53
CA LYS A 63 1.15 8.07 4.58
C LYS A 63 1.12 9.38 3.79
N GLY A 64 0.13 9.51 2.92
CA GLY A 64 -0.05 10.70 2.11
C GLY A 64 0.53 10.63 0.71
N ALA A 65 1.40 9.67 0.44
CA ALA A 65 1.94 9.51 -0.91
C ALA A 65 0.83 9.06 -1.86
N LYS A 66 0.85 9.58 -3.06
CA LYS A 66 -0.11 9.18 -4.09
C LYS A 66 0.57 8.25 -5.08
N VAL A 67 -0.06 7.12 -5.33
CA VAL A 67 0.54 6.08 -6.18
C VAL A 67 -0.44 5.62 -7.25
N LEU A 68 0.14 5.11 -8.33
CA LEU A 68 -0.60 4.39 -9.36
C LEU A 68 -0.18 2.94 -9.26
N ILE A 69 -1.14 2.05 -9.16
CA ILE A 69 -0.88 0.63 -9.03
C ILE A 69 -1.47 -0.10 -10.23
N ASN A 70 -0.64 -0.92 -10.83
CA ASN A 70 -1.01 -1.81 -11.92
C ASN A 70 -0.80 -3.23 -11.41
N GLY A 71 -1.85 -4.02 -11.35
CA GLY A 71 -1.71 -5.33 -10.77
C GLY A 71 -2.85 -6.27 -11.08
N GLN A 72 -3.00 -7.26 -10.24
CA GLN A 72 -4.04 -8.28 -10.38
C GLN A 72 -4.94 -8.25 -9.15
N LEU A 73 -6.22 -8.44 -9.40
CA LEU A 73 -7.19 -8.55 -8.32
C LEU A 73 -7.13 -9.97 -7.75
N ASN A 74 -7.01 -10.05 -6.44
CA ASN A 74 -6.94 -11.33 -5.75
C ASN A 74 -8.10 -11.42 -4.78
N VAL A 75 -8.99 -12.39 -5.00
CA VAL A 75 -10.18 -12.56 -4.16
C VAL A 75 -10.06 -13.90 -3.44
N THR A 76 -10.13 -13.85 -2.13
CA THR A 76 -10.05 -15.05 -1.30
C THR A 76 -11.32 -15.20 -0.49
N ASN A 77 -11.96 -16.37 -0.60
CA ASN A 77 -13.15 -16.68 0.16
C ASN A 77 -12.79 -17.69 1.24
N ILE A 78 -13.07 -17.35 2.48
CA ILE A 78 -12.74 -18.19 3.61
C ILE A 78 -14.02 -18.54 4.36
N GLU A 79 -14.26 -19.83 4.58
CA GLU A 79 -15.40 -20.29 5.36
C GLU A 79 -15.09 -20.12 6.84
N LYS A 80 -16.01 -19.50 7.55
CA LYS A 80 -15.92 -19.29 8.98
C LYS A 80 -17.19 -19.79 9.65
N GLU A 81 -17.17 -19.90 10.97
CA GLU A 81 -18.32 -20.41 11.71
C GLU A 81 -19.62 -19.68 11.41
N ASP A 82 -19.55 -18.39 11.17
CA ASP A 82 -20.74 -17.57 10.92
C ASP A 82 -20.94 -17.29 9.43
N GLY A 83 -20.33 -18.07 8.56
CA GLY A 83 -20.49 -17.95 7.12
C GLY A 83 -19.21 -17.72 6.37
N TRP A 84 -19.35 -17.37 5.10
CA TRP A 84 -18.21 -17.09 4.25
C TRP A 84 -17.75 -15.65 4.39
N LYS A 85 -16.45 -15.45 4.32
CA LYS A 85 -15.88 -14.11 4.35
C LYS A 85 -14.98 -13.93 3.14
N THR A 86 -15.15 -12.79 2.47
CA THR A 86 -14.40 -12.49 1.25
C THR A 86 -13.36 -11.43 1.54
N TYR A 87 -12.12 -11.70 1.14
CA TYR A 87 -11.03 -10.74 1.24
C TYR A 87 -10.57 -10.38 -0.16
N ILE A 88 -10.41 -9.09 -0.40
CA ILE A 88 -9.99 -8.58 -1.70
C ILE A 88 -8.67 -7.85 -1.55
N ASN A 89 -7.67 -8.30 -2.28
CA ASN A 89 -6.34 -7.69 -2.28
C ASN A 89 -5.91 -7.43 -3.71
N VAL A 90 -5.00 -6.50 -3.89
CA VAL A 90 -4.39 -6.25 -5.19
C VAL A 90 -2.94 -6.70 -5.12
N TYR A 91 -2.58 -7.64 -6.00
CA TYR A 91 -1.19 -8.04 -6.14
C TYR A 91 -0.51 -7.02 -7.06
N VAL A 92 0.49 -6.31 -6.54
CA VAL A 92 1.12 -5.22 -7.27
C VAL A 92 2.15 -5.76 -8.25
N GLU A 93 1.93 -5.49 -9.54
CA GLU A 93 2.91 -5.81 -10.58
C GLU A 93 3.82 -4.61 -10.81
N ASP A 94 3.23 -3.43 -10.95
CA ASP A 94 3.96 -2.18 -11.11
C ASP A 94 3.38 -1.12 -10.20
N ILE A 95 4.24 -0.27 -9.71
CA ILE A 95 3.82 0.85 -8.86
C ILE A 95 4.61 2.09 -9.26
N GLU A 96 3.89 3.21 -9.39
CA GLU A 96 4.52 4.49 -9.67
C GLU A 96 4.08 5.49 -8.63
N ILE A 97 5.02 6.30 -8.17
CA ILE A 97 4.70 7.36 -7.23
C ILE A 97 4.35 8.60 -8.01
N LEU A 98 3.08 9.00 -7.93
CA LEU A 98 2.59 10.16 -8.67
C LEU A 98 2.85 11.46 -7.90
N LYS A 99 2.83 11.37 -6.59
CA LYS A 99 3.08 12.52 -5.75
C LYS A 99 3.68 12.02 -4.44
N PHE A 100 4.81 12.57 -4.08
CA PHE A 100 5.44 12.24 -2.81
C PHE A 100 4.64 12.85 -1.68
N ALA A 101 4.68 12.21 -0.53
CA ALA A 101 4.01 12.74 0.66
C ALA A 101 4.58 14.13 0.95
N GLU A 102 3.70 15.05 1.34
CA GLU A 102 4.16 16.38 1.69
C GLU A 102 5.12 16.28 2.87
N GLU A 103 6.16 17.11 2.80
CA GLU A 103 7.07 17.22 3.92
C GLU A 103 6.27 17.71 5.11
N PRO A 104 6.08 16.88 6.12
CA PRO A 104 5.36 17.33 7.30
C PRO A 104 6.22 18.32 8.08
N THR A 105 5.76 18.71 9.25
CA THR A 105 6.56 19.57 10.11
C THR A 105 7.92 18.90 10.33
N GLU A 106 8.92 19.71 10.63
CA GLU A 106 10.27 19.21 10.84
C GLU A 106 10.32 18.00 11.79
N GLU A 107 9.57 18.07 12.87
CA GLU A 107 9.49 16.98 13.83
C GLU A 107 8.99 15.70 13.21
N LYS A 108 7.92 15.80 12.45
CA LYS A 108 7.31 14.65 11.80
C LYS A 108 8.22 14.09 10.71
N SER A 109 8.90 14.95 10.01
CA SER A 109 9.84 14.55 8.98
C SER A 109 11.00 13.74 9.59
N ASN A 110 11.51 14.21 10.71
CA ASN A 110 12.57 13.50 11.42
C ASN A 110 12.12 12.13 11.87
N LYS A 111 10.90 12.04 12.35
CA LYS A 111 10.33 10.76 12.79
C LYS A 111 10.25 9.78 11.65
N THR A 112 9.79 10.21 10.51
CA THR A 112 9.67 9.37 9.32
C THR A 112 11.04 8.88 8.87
N THR A 113 12.02 9.78 8.83
CA THR A 113 13.38 9.44 8.45
C THR A 113 13.97 8.43 9.42
N LYS A 114 13.72 8.61 10.69
CA LYS A 114 14.23 7.72 11.73
C LYS A 114 13.66 6.31 11.57
N THR A 115 12.37 6.21 11.32
CA THR A 115 11.70 4.93 11.11
C THR A 115 12.28 4.22 9.89
N TYR A 116 12.48 4.95 8.81
CA TYR A 116 13.06 4.41 7.60
C TYR A 116 14.48 3.87 7.84
N LYS A 117 15.29 4.65 8.53
CA LYS A 117 16.66 4.23 8.84
C LYS A 117 16.68 2.96 9.67
N ASN A 118 15.79 2.86 10.64
CA ASN A 118 15.70 1.66 11.48
C ASN A 118 15.35 0.44 10.63
N TYR A 119 14.45 0.60 9.71
CA TYR A 119 14.09 -0.48 8.79
C TYR A 119 15.28 -0.88 7.91
N LYS A 120 15.98 0.09 7.37
CA LYS A 120 17.11 -0.15 6.49
C LYS A 120 18.24 -0.94 7.16
N ARG A 121 18.39 -0.81 8.46
CA ARG A 121 19.46 -1.49 9.18
C ARG A 121 19.20 -2.97 9.40
N LYS A 122 18.00 -3.41 9.11
CA LYS A 122 17.70 -4.83 9.18
C LYS A 122 18.16 -5.52 7.92
#